data_e42c7595b100cac1678163104511a3fa
#
_entry.id   e42c7595b100cac1678163104511a3fa
#
_cell.length_a   1.000
_cell.length_b   1.000
_cell.length_c   1.000
_cell.angle_alpha   90.00
_cell.angle_beta   90.00
_cell.angle_gamma   90.00
#
_symmetry.space_group_name_H-M   'P 1'
#
loop_
_entity.id
_entity.type
_entity.pdbx_description
1 polymer ?
#
loop_
_entity_poly.entity_id
_entity_poly.type
_entity_poly.pdbx_seq_one_letter_code
_entity_poly.pdbx_strand_id
1 'polypeptide(L)'
;MIHIRIGLDPCNAAVQRDLADVYALHRRVMSLFPPQLPPDERILFRLERSAGWASLVIQSLITRPGWAGPLHPLVIEVEPDYHPGQSLAFRLVANPTRRDGDRGPRVAVEGQGAWREWLARKGDAAGFRVRDATVADLGTAVGYRPEPVAARPIRLRLVRFDGALEVADPARLAAAVRHGIGSAKGFGCGLLSLGQTNSNEF
;
A
#
# COMPACT_ATOMS: atom_id res chain seq x y z
N MET A 1 5.16 14.33 -6.22
CA MET A 1 5.08 12.90 -5.90
C MET A 1 4.76 12.15 -7.18
N ILE A 2 5.36 10.99 -7.41
CA ILE A 2 5.08 10.19 -8.60
C ILE A 2 4.41 8.87 -8.22
N HIS A 3 3.50 8.42 -9.07
CA HIS A 3 2.99 7.06 -9.10
C HIS A 3 3.56 6.32 -10.31
N ILE A 4 4.07 5.14 -10.09
CA ILE A 4 4.66 4.29 -11.12
C ILE A 4 3.84 3.00 -11.17
N ARG A 5 3.31 2.67 -12.34
CA ARG A 5 2.65 1.37 -12.55
C ARG A 5 3.55 0.50 -13.43
N ILE A 6 3.85 -0.70 -12.95
CA ILE A 6 4.70 -1.67 -13.61
C ILE A 6 3.91 -2.95 -13.82
N GLY A 7 3.71 -3.36 -15.08
CA GLY A 7 3.17 -4.68 -15.39
C GLY A 7 4.17 -5.77 -15.01
N LEU A 8 3.67 -6.88 -14.47
CA LEU A 8 4.46 -8.05 -14.13
C LEU A 8 4.00 -9.22 -15.00
N ASP A 9 4.94 -9.92 -15.61
CA ASP A 9 4.64 -11.15 -16.33
C ASP A 9 4.44 -12.29 -15.32
N PRO A 10 3.20 -12.78 -15.12
CA PRO A 10 2.93 -13.84 -14.16
C PRO A 10 3.49 -15.20 -14.59
N CYS A 11 3.91 -15.37 -15.87
CA CYS A 11 4.53 -16.60 -16.37
C CYS A 11 6.05 -16.62 -16.11
N ASN A 12 6.65 -15.47 -15.77
CA ASN A 12 8.08 -15.40 -15.47
C ASN A 12 8.40 -16.00 -14.09
N ALA A 13 9.27 -17.02 -14.05
CA ALA A 13 9.61 -17.74 -12.83
C ALA A 13 10.25 -16.84 -11.75
N ALA A 14 10.98 -15.79 -12.11
CA ALA A 14 11.53 -14.84 -11.14
C ALA A 14 10.43 -13.98 -10.53
N VAL A 15 9.48 -13.53 -11.34
CA VAL A 15 8.29 -12.79 -10.88
C VAL A 15 7.45 -13.67 -9.95
N GLN A 16 7.20 -14.94 -10.31
CA GLN A 16 6.44 -15.85 -9.44
C GLN A 16 7.09 -16.02 -8.07
N ARG A 17 8.42 -16.16 -8.00
CA ARG A 17 9.17 -16.24 -6.73
C ARG A 17 9.01 -14.97 -5.91
N ASP A 18 9.14 -13.79 -6.52
CA ASP A 18 8.97 -12.50 -5.84
C ASP A 18 7.52 -12.34 -5.33
N LEU A 19 6.53 -12.80 -6.11
CA LEU A 19 5.11 -12.73 -5.72
C LEU A 19 4.71 -13.72 -4.62
N ALA A 20 5.47 -14.78 -4.42
CA ALA A 20 5.21 -15.80 -3.39
C ALA A 20 5.73 -15.40 -1.99
N ASP A 21 6.63 -14.42 -1.91
CA ASP A 21 7.30 -14.01 -0.67
C ASP A 21 7.31 -12.47 -0.56
N VAL A 22 6.64 -11.93 0.47
CA VAL A 22 6.54 -10.46 0.65
C VAL A 22 7.89 -9.81 0.94
N TYR A 23 8.86 -10.54 1.49
CA TYR A 23 10.20 -10.01 1.70
C TYR A 23 11.01 -9.98 0.40
N ALA A 24 10.88 -11.00 -0.45
CA ALA A 24 11.48 -11.01 -1.78
C ALA A 24 10.91 -9.87 -2.63
N LEU A 25 9.59 -9.69 -2.62
CA LEU A 25 8.92 -8.59 -3.32
C LEU A 25 9.40 -7.21 -2.82
N HIS A 26 9.50 -7.03 -1.50
CA HIS A 26 10.08 -5.82 -0.92
C HIS A 26 11.48 -5.53 -1.44
N ARG A 27 12.37 -6.53 -1.42
CA ARG A 27 13.73 -6.40 -1.93
C ARG A 27 13.75 -6.04 -3.42
N ARG A 28 12.86 -6.64 -4.21
CA ARG A 28 12.72 -6.34 -5.64
C ARG A 28 12.31 -4.89 -5.85
N VAL A 29 11.32 -4.40 -5.13
CA VAL A 29 10.89 -3.00 -5.21
C VAL A 29 12.02 -2.06 -4.79
N MET A 30 12.67 -2.34 -3.65
CA MET A 30 13.77 -1.49 -3.17
C MET A 30 14.98 -1.47 -4.10
N SER A 31 15.23 -2.53 -4.85
CA SER A 31 16.32 -2.56 -5.84
C SER A 31 16.11 -1.64 -7.06
N LEU A 32 14.91 -1.08 -7.21
CA LEU A 32 14.62 -0.07 -8.24
C LEU A 32 15.10 1.33 -7.83
N PHE A 33 15.45 1.53 -6.58
CA PHE A 33 15.81 2.81 -5.99
C PHE A 33 17.26 2.81 -5.52
N PRO A 34 17.87 4.00 -5.35
CA PRO A 34 19.21 4.11 -4.78
C PRO A 34 19.29 3.43 -3.40
N PRO A 35 20.45 2.84 -3.04
CA PRO A 35 20.63 2.15 -1.76
C PRO A 35 20.49 3.09 -0.55
N GLN A 36 20.73 4.39 -0.75
CA GLN A 36 20.49 5.44 0.24
C GLN A 36 19.36 6.33 -0.25
N LEU A 37 18.26 6.32 0.48
CA LEU A 37 17.11 7.19 0.20
C LEU A 37 17.26 8.52 0.95
N PRO A 38 16.75 9.63 0.39
CA PRO A 38 16.62 10.88 1.13
C PRO A 38 15.83 10.68 2.44
N PRO A 39 16.09 11.46 3.51
CA PRO A 39 15.44 11.29 4.81
C PRO A 39 13.91 11.29 4.77
N ASP A 40 13.34 12.10 3.90
CA ASP A 40 11.88 12.27 3.76
C ASP A 40 11.27 11.31 2.72
N GLU A 41 12.09 10.48 2.08
CA GLU A 41 11.61 9.52 1.09
C GLU A 41 10.93 8.33 1.75
N ARG A 42 9.75 8.03 1.25
CA ARG A 42 9.00 6.85 1.64
C ARG A 42 8.51 6.12 0.40
N ILE A 43 9.15 5.02 0.07
CA ILE A 43 8.66 4.14 -0.99
C ILE A 43 7.45 3.36 -0.45
N LEU A 44 6.28 3.62 -1.02
CA LEU A 44 5.08 2.84 -0.78
C LEU A 44 4.77 2.05 -2.04
N PHE A 45 4.26 0.85 -1.89
CA PHE A 45 3.82 0.07 -3.05
C PHE A 45 2.61 -0.79 -2.72
N ARG A 46 1.92 -1.22 -3.75
CA ARG A 46 0.80 -2.17 -3.69
C ARG A 46 0.88 -3.11 -4.87
N LEU A 47 0.71 -4.41 -4.59
CA LEU A 47 0.54 -5.43 -5.60
C LEU A 47 -0.94 -5.52 -5.98
N GLU A 48 -1.23 -5.32 -7.26
CA GLU A 48 -2.53 -5.55 -7.85
C GLU A 48 -2.51 -6.88 -8.61
N ARG A 49 -3.53 -7.71 -8.39
CA ARG A 49 -3.68 -9.00 -9.08
C ARG A 49 -5.09 -9.12 -9.66
N SER A 50 -5.16 -9.61 -10.87
CA SER A 50 -6.40 -9.98 -11.55
C SER A 50 -6.18 -11.27 -12.33
N ALA A 51 -7.23 -11.83 -12.93
CA ALA A 51 -7.11 -13.02 -13.76
C ALA A 51 -6.13 -12.77 -14.92
N GLY A 52 -5.02 -13.50 -14.95
CA GLY A 52 -4.03 -13.46 -16.02
C GLY A 52 -3.05 -12.28 -16.00
N TRP A 53 -3.10 -11.36 -15.02
CA TRP A 53 -2.14 -10.26 -14.93
C TRP A 53 -1.80 -9.87 -13.49
N ALA A 54 -0.65 -9.25 -13.31
CA ALA A 54 -0.24 -8.61 -12.07
C ALA A 54 0.46 -7.28 -12.38
N SER A 55 0.34 -6.32 -11.49
CA SER A 55 1.10 -5.08 -11.56
C SER A 55 1.49 -4.57 -10.19
N LEU A 56 2.56 -3.81 -10.14
CA LEU A 56 2.95 -3.03 -8.98
C LEU A 56 2.54 -1.57 -9.21
N VAL A 57 1.87 -0.99 -8.23
CA VAL A 57 1.70 0.45 -8.10
C VAL A 57 2.68 0.91 -7.04
N ILE A 58 3.60 1.79 -7.40
CA ILE A 58 4.65 2.31 -6.50
C ILE A 58 4.48 3.83 -6.38
N GLN A 59 4.60 4.35 -5.18
CA GLN A 59 4.63 5.78 -4.89
C GLN A 59 6.00 6.17 -4.36
N SER A 60 6.54 7.28 -4.88
CA SER A 60 7.85 7.80 -4.51
C SER A 60 7.92 9.31 -4.74
N LEU A 61 8.84 9.99 -4.09
CA LEU A 61 9.24 11.37 -4.40
C LEU A 61 10.38 11.41 -5.42
N ILE A 62 11.06 10.29 -5.64
CA ILE A 62 12.18 10.17 -6.59
C ILE A 62 11.60 9.96 -7.99
N THR A 63 11.91 10.89 -8.89
CA THR A 63 11.32 10.95 -10.23
C THR A 63 11.89 9.94 -11.23
N ARG A 64 12.98 9.25 -10.91
CA ARG A 64 13.60 8.25 -11.80
C ARG A 64 14.09 7.05 -10.99
N PRO A 65 13.25 6.05 -10.76
CA PRO A 65 13.75 4.76 -10.33
C PRO A 65 14.65 4.18 -11.42
N GLY A 66 15.76 3.55 -11.01
CA GLY A 66 16.69 2.88 -11.93
C GLY A 66 16.04 1.62 -12.53
N TRP A 67 15.09 1.81 -13.44
CA TRP A 67 14.41 0.73 -14.12
C TRP A 67 15.23 0.23 -15.31
N ALA A 68 15.72 -0.99 -15.23
CA ALA A 68 16.38 -1.70 -16.33
C ALA A 68 15.56 -2.97 -16.68
N GLY A 69 14.37 -2.79 -17.22
CA GLY A 69 13.51 -3.92 -17.58
C GLY A 69 12.76 -3.70 -18.90
N PRO A 70 12.27 -4.77 -19.55
CA PRO A 70 11.62 -4.70 -20.85
C PRO A 70 10.22 -4.04 -20.84
N LEU A 71 9.67 -3.77 -19.66
CA LEU A 71 8.35 -3.13 -19.51
C LEU A 71 8.54 -1.65 -19.19
N HIS A 72 8.02 -0.79 -20.06
CA HIS A 72 8.00 0.65 -19.81
C HIS A 72 7.01 0.97 -18.69
N PRO A 73 7.48 1.51 -17.54
CA PRO A 73 6.59 1.90 -16.47
C PRO A 73 5.73 3.09 -16.90
N LEU A 74 4.44 3.04 -16.60
CA LEU A 74 3.60 4.23 -16.64
C LEU A 74 3.93 5.09 -15.42
N VAL A 75 4.40 6.30 -15.66
CA VAL A 75 4.74 7.26 -14.59
C VAL A 75 3.72 8.40 -14.65
N ILE A 76 3.08 8.68 -13.53
CA ILE A 76 2.11 9.75 -13.37
C ILE A 76 2.58 10.66 -12.23
N GLU A 77 2.69 11.95 -12.51
CA GLU A 77 2.91 12.95 -11.46
C GLU A 77 1.60 13.22 -10.75
N VAL A 78 1.63 13.22 -9.42
CA VAL A 78 0.48 13.48 -8.56
C VAL A 78 0.82 14.63 -7.64
N GLU A 79 0.08 15.70 -7.76
CA GLU A 79 0.11 16.82 -6.82
C GLU A 79 -1.11 16.70 -5.89
N PRO A 80 -0.90 16.46 -4.60
CA PRO A 80 -1.99 16.43 -3.65
C PRO A 80 -2.59 17.83 -3.47
N ASP A 81 -3.72 18.08 -4.08
CA ASP A 81 -4.53 19.28 -3.88
C ASP A 81 -5.91 18.85 -3.40
N TYR A 82 -6.13 18.94 -2.10
CA TYR A 82 -7.34 18.47 -1.43
C TYR A 82 -8.06 19.63 -0.76
N HIS A 83 -9.40 19.61 -0.81
CA HIS A 83 -10.24 20.62 -0.18
C HIS A 83 -11.17 19.99 0.85
N PRO A 84 -11.48 20.69 1.97
CA PRO A 84 -12.46 20.21 2.94
C PRO A 84 -13.81 19.90 2.28
N GLY A 85 -14.43 18.78 2.64
CA GLY A 85 -15.69 18.33 2.06
C GLY A 85 -15.58 17.66 0.68
N GLN A 86 -14.42 17.64 0.07
CA GLN A 86 -14.20 16.97 -1.22
C GLN A 86 -14.45 15.46 -1.09
N SER A 87 -15.24 14.90 -2.03
CA SER A 87 -15.47 13.45 -2.12
C SER A 87 -14.53 12.82 -3.11
N LEU A 88 -13.82 11.75 -2.68
CA LEU A 88 -12.84 11.04 -3.47
C LEU A 88 -13.08 9.53 -3.39
N ALA A 89 -12.90 8.84 -4.51
CA ALA A 89 -12.76 7.40 -4.51
C ALA A 89 -11.40 7.02 -3.92
N PHE A 90 -11.33 5.88 -3.23
CA PHE A 90 -10.07 5.40 -2.67
C PHE A 90 -9.88 3.90 -2.80
N ARG A 91 -8.61 3.49 -2.85
CA ARG A 91 -8.17 2.11 -2.64
C ARG A 91 -7.04 2.07 -1.64
N LEU A 92 -7.14 1.15 -0.68
CA LEU A 92 -6.13 0.87 0.34
C LEU A 92 -6.00 -0.64 0.54
N VAL A 93 -4.78 -1.18 0.41
CA VAL A 93 -4.47 -2.51 0.95
C VAL A 93 -3.70 -2.31 2.25
N ALA A 94 -4.16 -2.94 3.31
CA ALA A 94 -3.58 -2.78 4.64
C ALA A 94 -3.40 -4.12 5.35
N ASN A 95 -2.55 -4.11 6.39
CA ASN A 95 -2.47 -5.14 7.42
C ASN A 95 -3.10 -4.57 8.70
N PRO A 96 -4.42 -4.76 8.92
CA PRO A 96 -5.10 -4.22 10.08
C PRO A 96 -4.56 -4.84 11.36
N THR A 97 -3.98 -4.02 12.23
CA THR A 97 -3.44 -4.44 13.52
C THR A 97 -3.84 -3.48 14.62
N ARG A 98 -3.94 -4.01 15.85
CA ARG A 98 -4.07 -3.24 17.09
C ARG A 98 -2.92 -3.58 18.04
N ARG A 99 -2.61 -2.72 18.99
CA ARG A 99 -1.74 -3.10 20.11
C ARG A 99 -2.54 -3.92 21.10
N ASP A 100 -1.92 -4.91 21.68
CA ASP A 100 -2.46 -5.67 22.79
C ASP A 100 -2.04 -5.00 24.11
N GLY A 101 -2.91 -4.10 24.60
CA GLY A 101 -2.56 -3.16 25.69
C GLY A 101 -1.58 -2.05 25.23
N ASP A 102 -1.17 -1.19 26.19
CA ASP A 102 -0.39 0.02 25.90
C ASP A 102 1.02 -0.27 25.37
N ARG A 103 1.64 -1.35 25.83
CA ARG A 103 3.02 -1.74 25.47
C ARG A 103 3.12 -3.12 24.82
N GLY A 104 1.99 -3.79 24.59
CA GLY A 104 1.94 -5.13 24.03
C GLY A 104 2.32 -5.21 22.56
N PRO A 105 2.49 -6.43 22.04
CA PRO A 105 2.76 -6.66 20.63
C PRO A 105 1.59 -6.20 19.75
N ARG A 106 1.87 -6.01 18.47
CA ARG A 106 0.79 -5.82 17.49
C ARG A 106 0.17 -7.17 17.15
N VAL A 107 -1.15 -7.26 17.30
CA VAL A 107 -1.96 -8.41 16.91
C VAL A 107 -2.84 -8.07 15.71
N ALA A 108 -3.12 -9.06 14.88
CA ALA A 108 -4.02 -8.88 13.75
C ALA A 108 -5.44 -8.58 14.24
N VAL A 109 -6.13 -7.73 13.50
CA VAL A 109 -7.57 -7.50 13.66
C VAL A 109 -8.28 -8.44 12.69
N GLU A 110 -9.27 -9.19 13.18
CA GLU A 110 -9.98 -10.19 12.41
C GLU A 110 -11.47 -9.83 12.28
N GLY A 111 -12.04 -10.12 11.12
CA GLY A 111 -13.46 -9.99 10.83
C GLY A 111 -13.84 -8.64 10.19
N GLN A 112 -14.82 -8.67 9.29
CA GLN A 112 -15.21 -7.53 8.46
C GLN A 112 -15.66 -6.31 9.27
N GLY A 113 -16.41 -6.50 10.35
CA GLY A 113 -16.83 -5.40 11.23
C GLY A 113 -15.64 -4.68 11.86
N ALA A 114 -14.72 -5.45 12.46
CA ALA A 114 -13.53 -4.89 13.09
C ALA A 114 -12.56 -4.25 12.07
N TRP A 115 -12.51 -4.75 10.82
CA TRP A 115 -11.76 -4.09 9.76
C TRP A 115 -12.35 -2.74 9.35
N ARG A 116 -13.69 -2.63 9.28
CA ARG A 116 -14.38 -1.34 9.02
C ARG A 116 -14.12 -0.33 10.13
N GLU A 117 -14.21 -0.74 11.38
CA GLU A 117 -13.89 0.09 12.54
C GLU A 117 -12.41 0.54 12.54
N TRP A 118 -11.50 -0.39 12.17
CA TRP A 118 -10.08 -0.08 12.02
C TRP A 118 -9.88 0.99 10.93
N LEU A 119 -10.54 0.84 9.78
CA LEU A 119 -10.48 1.80 8.66
C LEU A 119 -11.01 3.16 9.08
N ALA A 120 -12.19 3.23 9.72
CA ALA A 120 -12.79 4.48 10.18
C ALA A 120 -11.86 5.24 11.13
N ARG A 121 -11.34 4.56 12.16
CA ARG A 121 -10.37 5.16 13.10
C ARG A 121 -9.09 5.62 12.40
N LYS A 122 -8.61 4.89 11.38
CA LYS A 122 -7.44 5.30 10.60
C LYS A 122 -7.75 6.48 9.70
N GLY A 123 -8.95 6.55 9.14
CA GLY A 123 -9.44 7.67 8.36
C GLY A 123 -9.50 8.95 9.18
N ASP A 124 -10.11 8.91 10.36
CA ASP A 124 -10.19 10.07 11.26
C ASP A 124 -8.78 10.61 11.62
N ALA A 125 -7.84 9.71 11.93
CA ALA A 125 -6.46 10.09 12.22
C ALA A 125 -5.73 10.64 10.98
N ALA A 126 -6.13 10.23 9.77
CA ALA A 126 -5.55 10.61 8.49
C ALA A 126 -6.27 11.80 7.82
N GLY A 127 -7.25 12.42 8.48
CA GLY A 127 -7.94 13.61 7.98
C GLY A 127 -9.04 13.33 6.96
N PHE A 128 -9.64 12.14 6.96
CA PHE A 128 -10.79 11.83 6.11
C PHE A 128 -11.85 11.00 6.84
N ARG A 129 -13.08 11.08 6.37
CA ARG A 129 -14.19 10.24 6.80
C ARG A 129 -14.55 9.26 5.69
N VAL A 130 -14.68 7.99 6.05
CA VAL A 130 -15.15 6.95 5.12
C VAL A 130 -16.65 7.12 4.92
N ARG A 131 -17.08 7.29 3.67
CA ARG A 131 -18.50 7.40 3.30
C ARG A 131 -19.08 6.04 2.98
N ASP A 132 -18.34 5.27 2.20
CA ASP A 132 -18.67 3.91 1.83
C ASP A 132 -17.37 3.12 1.62
N ALA A 133 -17.41 1.81 1.91
CA ALA A 133 -16.28 0.93 1.65
C ALA A 133 -16.72 -0.52 1.45
N THR A 134 -16.25 -1.13 0.40
CA THR A 134 -16.19 -2.59 0.26
C THR A 134 -14.91 -3.10 0.92
N VAL A 135 -15.01 -4.28 1.54
CA VAL A 135 -13.90 -4.90 2.26
C VAL A 135 -13.68 -6.29 1.70
N ALA A 136 -12.50 -6.52 1.13
CA ALA A 136 -12.10 -7.81 0.60
C ALA A 136 -10.93 -8.38 1.41
N ASP A 137 -11.12 -9.60 1.89
CA ASP A 137 -10.06 -10.38 2.50
C ASP A 137 -9.15 -10.97 1.42
N LEU A 138 -7.89 -10.56 1.40
CA LEU A 138 -6.88 -11.06 0.47
C LEU A 138 -6.06 -12.23 1.06
N GLY A 139 -6.40 -12.68 2.26
CA GLY A 139 -5.70 -13.78 2.93
C GLY A 139 -4.43 -13.35 3.66
N THR A 140 -3.57 -14.34 3.94
CA THR A 140 -2.31 -14.14 4.64
C THR A 140 -1.15 -14.20 3.67
N ALA A 141 -0.36 -13.13 3.62
CA ALA A 141 0.91 -13.12 2.93
C ALA A 141 2.06 -13.48 3.88
N VAL A 142 3.03 -14.23 3.37
CA VAL A 142 4.17 -14.72 4.15
C VAL A 142 5.47 -14.24 3.50
N GLY A 143 6.48 -14.00 4.30
CA GLY A 143 7.82 -13.68 3.82
C GLY A 143 8.90 -14.20 4.76
N TYR A 144 10.06 -14.48 4.20
CA TYR A 144 11.20 -15.06 4.91
C TYR A 144 12.42 -14.15 4.79
N ARG A 145 12.99 -13.75 5.93
CA ARG A 145 14.27 -13.06 5.95
C ARG A 145 15.39 -14.08 5.79
N PRO A 146 16.45 -13.75 5.00
CA PRO A 146 17.60 -14.63 4.91
C PRO A 146 18.34 -14.71 6.26
N GLU A 147 18.97 -15.85 6.51
CA GLU A 147 19.87 -16.09 7.63
C GLU A 147 20.95 -14.99 7.75
N PRO A 148 21.54 -14.67 8.97
CA PRO A 148 21.55 -15.53 10.16
C PRO A 148 20.44 -15.23 11.20
N VAL A 149 19.51 -14.37 10.89
CA VAL A 149 18.44 -14.11 11.83
C VAL A 149 17.47 -15.29 11.76
N ALA A 150 17.47 -16.18 12.74
CA ALA A 150 16.47 -17.21 12.96
C ALA A 150 15.11 -16.52 13.17
N ALA A 151 14.62 -15.89 12.13
CA ALA A 151 13.49 -15.02 12.16
C ALA A 151 12.24 -15.86 11.95
N ARG A 152 11.30 -15.68 12.84
CA ARG A 152 9.93 -16.09 12.58
C ARG A 152 9.50 -15.51 11.24
N PRO A 153 8.79 -16.27 10.40
CA PRO A 153 8.30 -15.75 9.13
C PRO A 153 7.44 -14.51 9.35
N ILE A 154 7.60 -13.54 8.47
CA ILE A 154 6.70 -12.38 8.39
C ILE A 154 5.34 -12.91 7.98
N ARG A 155 4.29 -12.63 8.76
CA ARG A 155 2.90 -12.98 8.45
C ARG A 155 2.04 -11.73 8.48
N LEU A 156 1.36 -11.45 7.39
CA LEU A 156 0.55 -10.24 7.22
C LEU A 156 -0.85 -10.63 6.77
N ARG A 157 -1.87 -10.22 7.52
CA ARG A 157 -3.24 -10.30 7.04
C ARG A 157 -3.50 -9.16 6.08
N LEU A 158 -3.75 -9.46 4.82
CA LEU A 158 -4.00 -8.45 3.81
C LEU A 158 -5.49 -8.23 3.64
N VAL A 159 -5.91 -6.99 3.79
CA VAL A 159 -7.31 -6.56 3.59
C VAL A 159 -7.31 -5.40 2.62
N ARG A 160 -8.12 -5.50 1.55
CA ARG A 160 -8.35 -4.42 0.61
C ARG A 160 -9.63 -3.69 0.96
N PHE A 161 -9.54 -2.38 0.93
CA PHE A 161 -10.64 -1.45 1.09
C PHE A 161 -10.75 -0.62 -0.17
N ASP A 162 -11.92 -0.63 -0.80
CA ASP A 162 -12.28 0.20 -1.95
C ASP A 162 -13.55 0.96 -1.60
N GLY A 163 -13.63 2.25 -1.93
CA GLY A 163 -14.85 3.01 -1.63
C GLY A 163 -14.71 4.51 -1.85
N ALA A 164 -15.53 5.27 -1.15
CA ALA A 164 -15.52 6.71 -1.16
C ALA A 164 -15.19 7.29 0.23
N LEU A 165 -14.43 8.37 0.23
CA LEU A 165 -14.09 9.15 1.41
C LEU A 165 -14.46 10.62 1.21
N GLU A 166 -14.61 11.32 2.33
CA GLU A 166 -14.73 12.78 2.35
C GLU A 166 -13.54 13.37 3.08
N VAL A 167 -12.92 14.36 2.48
CA VAL A 167 -11.78 15.09 3.06
C VAL A 167 -12.26 15.93 4.25
N ALA A 168 -11.76 15.65 5.44
CA ALA A 168 -12.03 16.42 6.65
C ALA A 168 -10.90 17.41 6.96
N ASP A 169 -9.65 16.99 6.75
CA ASP A 169 -8.44 17.79 6.96
C ASP A 169 -7.46 17.54 5.80
N PRO A 170 -7.36 18.47 4.84
CA PRO A 170 -6.49 18.32 3.66
C PRO A 170 -5.01 18.08 4.00
N ALA A 171 -4.48 18.75 5.03
CA ALA A 171 -3.08 18.64 5.41
C ALA A 171 -2.76 17.24 5.98
N ARG A 172 -3.64 16.71 6.83
CA ARG A 172 -3.51 15.34 7.36
C ARG A 172 -3.69 14.30 6.26
N LEU A 173 -4.62 14.52 5.32
CA LEU A 173 -4.81 13.62 4.19
C LEU A 173 -3.57 13.59 3.30
N ALA A 174 -3.01 14.75 2.93
CA ALA A 174 -1.77 14.84 2.16
C ALA A 174 -0.60 14.12 2.85
N ALA A 175 -0.47 14.29 4.17
CA ALA A 175 0.54 13.57 4.96
C ALA A 175 0.28 12.04 4.95
N ALA A 176 -0.98 11.60 5.07
CA ALA A 176 -1.32 10.18 5.06
C ALA A 176 -1.09 9.55 3.68
N VAL A 177 -1.38 10.24 2.58
CA VAL A 177 -1.05 9.81 1.22
C VAL A 177 0.47 9.67 1.07
N ARG A 178 1.24 10.65 1.52
CA ARG A 178 2.71 10.64 1.42
C ARG A 178 3.35 9.53 2.25
N HIS A 179 2.90 9.34 3.49
CA HIS A 179 3.56 8.43 4.45
C HIS A 179 2.89 7.06 4.57
N GLY A 180 1.71 6.90 3.96
CA GLY A 180 0.93 5.66 4.00
C GLY A 180 0.19 5.44 5.33
N ILE A 181 -0.81 4.56 5.30
CA ILE A 181 -1.71 4.25 6.41
C ILE A 181 -1.42 2.86 6.99
N GLY A 182 -1.31 2.76 8.31
CA GLY A 182 -1.20 1.47 9.00
C GLY A 182 0.21 0.92 9.12
N SER A 183 0.29 -0.40 9.32
CA SER A 183 1.54 -1.17 9.47
C SER A 183 1.96 -1.85 8.18
N ALA A 184 3.13 -2.49 8.18
CA ALA A 184 3.66 -3.29 7.06
C ALA A 184 3.83 -2.52 5.74
N LYS A 185 4.12 -1.21 5.80
CA LYS A 185 4.24 -0.33 4.62
C LYS A 185 5.33 -0.80 3.65
N GLY A 186 6.43 -1.31 4.15
CA GLY A 186 7.50 -1.90 3.33
C GLY A 186 7.12 -3.22 2.64
N PHE A 187 5.95 -3.78 2.92
CA PHE A 187 5.51 -5.07 2.38
C PHE A 187 4.23 -4.96 1.54
N GLY A 188 4.04 -3.84 0.87
CA GLY A 188 2.91 -3.65 -0.04
C GLY A 188 1.60 -3.21 0.62
N CYS A 189 1.67 -2.73 1.87
CA CYS A 189 0.54 -2.19 2.60
C CYS A 189 0.62 -0.67 2.75
N GLY A 190 -0.52 -0.03 2.95
CA GLY A 190 -0.61 1.36 3.40
C GLY A 190 -0.58 2.42 2.30
N LEU A 191 -0.35 2.06 1.04
CA LEU A 191 -0.49 2.98 -0.08
C LEU A 191 -1.96 3.33 -0.26
N LEU A 192 -2.32 4.59 0.02
CA LEU A 192 -3.65 5.13 -0.21
C LEU A 192 -3.68 5.76 -1.61
N SER A 193 -4.37 5.12 -2.54
CA SER A 193 -4.65 5.69 -3.86
C SER A 193 -5.98 6.43 -3.82
N LEU A 194 -6.00 7.62 -4.40
CA LEU A 194 -7.18 8.48 -4.50
C LEU A 194 -7.49 8.77 -5.97
N GLY A 195 -8.77 8.89 -6.29
CA GLY A 195 -9.27 9.23 -7.62
C GLY A 195 -10.56 10.03 -7.51
N GLN A 196 -11.04 10.53 -8.63
CA GLN A 196 -12.36 11.15 -8.68
C GLN A 196 -13.44 10.08 -8.54
N THR A 197 -14.58 10.41 -7.90
CA THR A 197 -15.66 9.47 -7.64
C THR A 197 -16.35 8.93 -8.92
N ASN A 198 -16.08 9.52 -10.08
CA ASN A 198 -16.65 9.11 -11.37
C ASN A 198 -15.69 8.29 -12.25
N SER A 199 -14.49 8.01 -11.81
CA SER A 199 -13.50 7.23 -12.57
C SER A 199 -13.40 5.82 -12.00
N ASN A 200 -13.65 4.83 -12.83
CA ASN A 200 -13.44 3.39 -12.57
C ASN A 200 -11.91 3.02 -12.60
N GLU A 201 -11.04 4.00 -12.35
CA GLU A 201 -9.59 3.92 -12.55
C GLU A 201 -8.84 3.71 -11.22
N PHE A 202 -8.78 2.45 -10.79
CA PHE A 202 -7.75 2.03 -9.83
C PHE A 202 -6.94 0.86 -10.38
#